data_4eeeb521ab138348266bd165828bffc6
#
_entry.id   4eeeb521ab138348266bd165828bffc6
#
_cell.length_a   1.000
_cell.length_b   1.000
_cell.length_c   1.000
_cell.angle_alpha   90.00
_cell.angle_beta   90.00
_cell.angle_gamma   90.00
#
_symmetry.space_group_name_H-M   'P 1'
#
loop_
_entity.id
_entity.type
_entity.pdbx_description
1 polymer ?
#
loop_
_entity_poly.entity_id
_entity_poly.type
_entity_poly.pdbx_seq_one_letter_code
_entity_poly.pdbx_strand_id
1 'polypeptide(L)'
;MGVFPDAVTPQDQISDELRAHFRYPEDLFKVQREMLAKYHVDDPREFFTNNAFWSVPADPTVDTSANQPPYYLLMGDRETADPRFRLTSAMVGYNRQFLSAYISVESDPENYGKFTILQLPTDTQTFGPEQTQNAMISDTRVASERTLLERSNRIQYGNLLTLPIADGGILYVQPMYTERNATAGSTSTFPQLSRVLVSYREPGASGGVRIGYAPTLAGALDQVFGPGVGDAATAPGGEALPTAEVEDETRGEAIGEGTEEQNQPSDQQQQQPASPAPTAPANRDAAVAELDSALAELANAQTSGDFEAYGRALRRVQQAVDAYESTGG
;
A
#
# COMPACT_ATOMS: atom_id res chain seq x y z
N MET A 1 35.15 -13.01 16.75
CA MET A 1 35.42 -13.71 18.03
C MET A 1 34.55 -13.04 19.08
N GLY A 2 33.72 -13.83 19.77
CA GLY A 2 32.83 -13.28 20.81
C GLY A 2 33.63 -12.90 22.07
N VAL A 3 33.03 -12.07 22.89
CA VAL A 3 33.58 -11.64 24.19
C VAL A 3 33.77 -12.83 25.14
N PHE A 4 33.07 -13.95 24.89
CA PHE A 4 33.12 -15.18 25.65
C PHE A 4 33.42 -16.37 24.72
N PRO A 5 34.69 -16.60 24.30
CA PRO A 5 35.02 -17.64 23.34
C PRO A 5 34.70 -19.06 23.85
N ASP A 6 34.75 -19.30 25.16
CA ASP A 6 34.44 -20.61 25.77
C ASP A 6 32.94 -20.91 25.86
N ALA A 7 32.06 -19.88 25.62
CA ALA A 7 30.61 -20.04 25.61
C ALA A 7 30.05 -20.24 24.19
N VAL A 8 30.90 -20.22 23.17
CA VAL A 8 30.48 -20.32 21.77
C VAL A 8 30.91 -21.66 21.19
N THR A 9 29.96 -22.45 20.77
CA THR A 9 30.23 -23.69 20.02
C THR A 9 30.77 -23.35 18.64
N PRO A 10 31.94 -23.88 18.21
CA PRO A 10 32.42 -23.73 16.85
C PRO A 10 31.41 -24.23 15.81
N GLN A 11 31.33 -23.56 14.66
CA GLN A 11 30.34 -23.86 13.64
C GLN A 11 30.41 -25.31 13.12
N ASP A 12 31.59 -25.87 13.05
CA ASP A 12 31.86 -27.26 12.64
C ASP A 12 31.42 -28.32 13.66
N GLN A 13 31.10 -27.90 14.88
CA GLN A 13 30.59 -28.76 15.95
C GLN A 13 29.06 -28.69 16.09
N ILE A 14 28.40 -27.85 15.33
CA ILE A 14 26.95 -27.76 15.33
C ILE A 14 26.39 -28.81 14.39
N SER A 15 25.43 -29.63 14.87
CA SER A 15 24.81 -30.66 14.03
C SER A 15 24.05 -30.07 12.86
N ASP A 16 23.97 -30.80 11.75
CA ASP A 16 23.26 -30.35 10.56
C ASP A 16 21.77 -30.18 10.83
N GLU A 17 21.18 -31.02 11.68
CA GLU A 17 19.77 -30.88 12.10
C GLU A 17 19.54 -29.55 12.81
N LEU A 18 20.44 -29.15 13.73
CA LEU A 18 20.30 -27.86 14.41
C LEU A 18 20.52 -26.69 13.45
N ARG A 19 21.51 -26.81 12.56
CA ARG A 19 21.78 -25.77 11.55
C ARG A 19 20.60 -25.53 10.61
N ALA A 20 19.89 -26.59 10.23
CA ALA A 20 18.69 -26.46 9.37
C ALA A 20 17.56 -25.63 10.02
N HIS A 21 17.57 -25.51 11.36
CA HIS A 21 16.61 -24.69 12.09
C HIS A 21 17.07 -23.25 12.36
N PHE A 22 18.26 -22.87 11.93
CA PHE A 22 18.73 -21.51 12.11
C PHE A 22 17.86 -20.55 11.29
N ARG A 23 17.58 -19.41 11.91
CA ARG A 23 16.94 -18.27 11.26
C ARG A 23 17.74 -17.02 11.54
N TYR A 24 17.78 -16.13 10.58
CA TYR A 24 18.54 -14.90 10.73
C TYR A 24 17.91 -14.05 11.86
N PRO A 25 18.68 -13.54 12.83
CA PRO A 25 18.12 -12.84 13.99
C PRO A 25 17.40 -11.56 13.59
N GLU A 26 16.15 -11.44 13.98
CA GLU A 26 15.30 -10.30 13.64
C GLU A 26 15.87 -8.98 14.18
N ASP A 27 16.34 -8.95 15.42
CA ASP A 27 16.87 -7.73 16.02
C ASP A 27 18.17 -7.26 15.35
N LEU A 28 19.03 -8.20 14.92
CA LEU A 28 20.20 -7.88 14.12
C LEU A 28 19.81 -7.28 12.78
N PHE A 29 18.83 -7.86 12.12
CA PHE A 29 18.32 -7.37 10.83
C PHE A 29 17.70 -5.97 10.96
N LYS A 30 16.95 -5.69 12.04
CA LYS A 30 16.40 -4.36 12.32
C LYS A 30 17.50 -3.30 12.38
N VAL A 31 18.59 -3.57 13.09
CA VAL A 31 19.74 -2.65 13.15
C VAL A 31 20.38 -2.47 11.77
N GLN A 32 20.59 -3.57 11.06
CA GLN A 32 21.25 -3.56 9.75
C GLN A 32 20.42 -2.81 8.69
N ARG A 33 19.09 -3.00 8.65
CA ARG A 33 18.25 -2.26 7.71
C ARG A 33 18.24 -0.76 7.98
N GLU A 34 18.30 -0.33 9.25
CA GLU A 34 18.42 1.08 9.63
C GLU A 34 19.78 1.67 9.19
N MET A 35 20.84 0.88 9.27
CA MET A 35 22.14 1.28 8.74
C MET A 35 22.10 1.38 7.21
N LEU A 36 21.58 0.35 6.53
CA LEU A 36 21.46 0.31 5.08
C LEU A 36 20.59 1.49 4.55
N ALA A 37 19.58 1.90 5.31
CA ALA A 37 18.72 3.03 4.94
C ALA A 37 19.51 4.32 4.64
N LYS A 38 20.69 4.49 5.20
CA LYS A 38 21.55 5.66 5.01
C LYS A 38 22.85 5.34 4.26
N TYR A 39 23.51 4.27 4.66
CA TYR A 39 24.88 3.95 4.20
C TYR A 39 24.94 3.19 2.87
N HIS A 40 23.80 3.00 2.18
CA HIS A 40 23.79 2.53 0.81
C HIS A 40 24.10 3.67 -0.20
N VAL A 41 24.12 4.92 0.26
CA VAL A 41 24.37 6.09 -0.58
C VAL A 41 25.87 6.36 -0.63
N ASP A 42 26.47 6.19 -1.81
CA ASP A 42 27.92 6.38 -2.02
C ASP A 42 28.28 7.80 -2.44
N ASP A 43 27.37 8.55 -3.08
CA ASP A 43 27.64 9.94 -3.47
C ASP A 43 27.57 10.88 -2.27
N PRO A 44 28.69 11.59 -1.93
CA PRO A 44 28.71 12.51 -0.80
C PRO A 44 27.69 13.65 -0.90
N ARG A 45 27.31 14.09 -2.10
CA ARG A 45 26.32 15.16 -2.30
C ARG A 45 24.92 14.67 -1.98
N GLU A 46 24.56 13.48 -2.48
CA GLU A 46 23.29 12.85 -2.18
C GLU A 46 23.18 12.49 -0.69
N PHE A 47 24.27 12.01 -0.11
CA PHE A 47 24.34 11.73 1.33
C PHE A 47 24.10 13.00 2.16
N PHE A 48 24.69 14.13 1.78
CA PHE A 48 24.53 15.40 2.49
C PHE A 48 23.11 15.97 2.42
N THR A 49 22.43 15.75 1.27
CA THR A 49 21.05 16.23 1.08
C THR A 49 19.99 15.31 1.67
N ASN A 50 20.36 14.08 2.07
CA ASN A 50 19.47 13.00 2.54
C ASN A 50 18.40 12.56 1.52
N ASN A 51 18.43 13.05 0.28
CA ASN A 51 17.38 12.81 -0.71
C ASN A 51 17.31 11.34 -1.19
N ALA A 52 18.46 10.67 -1.18
CA ALA A 52 18.57 9.27 -1.59
C ALA A 52 18.36 8.29 -0.42
N PHE A 53 18.23 8.79 0.82
CA PHE A 53 18.04 7.93 1.98
C PHE A 53 16.70 7.18 1.92
N TRP A 54 16.68 6.03 2.54
CA TRP A 54 15.46 5.26 2.79
C TRP A 54 15.03 5.40 4.26
N SER A 55 13.82 4.95 4.52
CA SER A 55 13.29 4.74 5.87
C SER A 55 12.46 3.47 5.92
N VAL A 56 12.35 2.89 7.10
CA VAL A 56 11.40 1.81 7.35
C VAL A 56 10.00 2.43 7.36
N PRO A 57 9.05 1.90 6.58
CA PRO A 57 7.68 2.43 6.60
C PRO A 57 7.03 2.21 7.97
N ALA A 58 6.06 3.06 8.30
CA ALA A 58 5.17 2.80 9.42
C ALA A 58 4.37 1.51 9.18
N ASP A 59 4.06 0.79 10.26
CA ASP A 59 3.18 -0.37 10.19
C ASP A 59 1.73 0.09 10.03
N PRO A 60 1.12 -0.13 8.86
CA PRO A 60 -0.23 0.35 8.62
C PRO A 60 -1.31 -0.49 9.33
N THR A 61 -0.93 -1.58 10.02
CA THR A 61 -1.86 -2.48 10.71
C THR A 61 -2.14 -2.08 12.16
N VAL A 62 -1.40 -1.11 12.67
CA VAL A 62 -1.52 -0.60 14.04
C VAL A 62 -1.74 0.90 14.07
N ASP A 63 -2.51 1.38 15.04
CA ASP A 63 -2.82 2.82 15.21
C ASP A 63 -1.65 3.61 15.81
N THR A 64 -0.43 3.09 15.71
CA THR A 64 0.79 3.74 16.24
C THR A 64 1.74 4.04 15.11
N SER A 65 2.67 4.98 15.33
CA SER A 65 3.76 5.26 14.39
C SER A 65 4.92 4.25 14.49
N ALA A 66 4.63 3.01 14.89
CA ALA A 66 5.64 1.96 14.98
C ALA A 66 6.12 1.58 13.57
N ASN A 67 7.41 1.31 13.45
CA ASN A 67 7.98 0.80 12.20
C ASN A 67 7.45 -0.59 11.89
N GLN A 68 7.15 -0.85 10.62
CA GLN A 68 6.74 -2.17 10.15
C GLN A 68 7.80 -3.22 10.53
N PRO A 69 7.42 -4.32 11.20
CA PRO A 69 8.36 -5.38 11.53
C PRO A 69 8.86 -6.09 10.26
N PRO A 70 10.05 -6.68 10.28
CA PRO A 70 10.46 -7.57 9.21
C PRO A 70 9.68 -8.89 9.29
N TYR A 71 9.50 -9.56 8.15
CA TYR A 71 8.75 -10.81 8.07
C TYR A 71 9.62 -11.95 7.53
N TYR A 72 9.55 -13.13 8.19
CA TYR A 72 10.09 -14.35 7.63
C TYR A 72 9.14 -14.88 6.56
N LEU A 73 9.65 -15.03 5.37
CA LEU A 73 8.92 -15.56 4.22
C LEU A 73 9.67 -16.74 3.61
N LEU A 74 8.91 -17.74 3.19
CA LEU A 74 9.42 -18.81 2.34
C LEU A 74 9.19 -18.38 0.89
N MET A 75 10.26 -18.00 0.21
CA MET A 75 10.19 -17.44 -1.15
C MET A 75 11.08 -18.23 -2.09
N GLY A 76 10.59 -18.48 -3.30
CA GLY A 76 11.40 -19.00 -4.38
C GLY A 76 12.49 -18.01 -4.79
N ASP A 77 13.63 -18.53 -5.26
CA ASP A 77 14.65 -17.73 -5.92
C ASP A 77 14.29 -17.54 -7.40
N ARG A 78 14.62 -16.37 -7.96
CA ARG A 78 14.43 -16.12 -9.41
C ARG A 78 15.18 -17.12 -10.29
N GLU A 79 16.32 -17.64 -9.81
CA GLU A 79 17.19 -18.52 -10.59
C GLU A 79 16.87 -20.01 -10.41
N THR A 80 16.46 -20.42 -9.21
CA THR A 80 16.34 -21.84 -8.85
C THR A 80 14.93 -22.29 -8.56
N ALA A 81 13.98 -21.37 -8.41
CA ALA A 81 12.61 -21.60 -7.94
C ALA A 81 12.51 -22.34 -6.58
N ASP A 82 13.64 -22.75 -5.98
CA ASP A 82 13.63 -23.45 -4.70
C ASP A 82 13.21 -22.50 -3.57
N PRO A 83 12.21 -22.86 -2.77
CA PRO A 83 11.75 -22.01 -1.69
C PRO A 83 12.80 -21.94 -0.58
N ARG A 84 13.20 -20.74 -0.19
CA ARG A 84 14.17 -20.45 0.87
C ARG A 84 13.58 -19.52 1.91
N PHE A 85 13.97 -19.72 3.16
CA PHE A 85 13.60 -18.81 4.23
C PHE A 85 14.39 -17.51 4.14
N ARG A 86 13.68 -16.41 4.02
CA ARG A 86 14.25 -15.06 4.01
C ARG A 86 13.55 -14.17 5.03
N LEU A 87 14.36 -13.38 5.72
CA LEU A 87 13.82 -12.28 6.52
C LEU A 87 13.82 -11.02 5.68
N THR A 88 12.68 -10.35 5.59
CA THR A 88 12.43 -9.33 4.57
C THR A 88 11.89 -8.05 5.16
N SER A 89 12.15 -6.92 4.49
CA SER A 89 11.62 -5.61 4.85
C SER A 89 11.43 -4.74 3.60
N ALA A 90 10.27 -4.09 3.51
CA ALA A 90 10.06 -2.99 2.59
C ALA A 90 10.79 -1.74 3.10
N MET A 91 11.31 -0.91 2.18
CA MET A 91 11.91 0.38 2.48
C MET A 91 11.27 1.46 1.60
N VAL A 92 10.90 2.57 2.21
CA VAL A 92 10.37 3.74 1.49
C VAL A 92 11.41 4.85 1.41
N GLY A 93 11.26 5.79 0.50
CA GLY A 93 12.14 6.94 0.45
C GLY A 93 12.02 7.78 1.71
N TYR A 94 13.12 8.38 2.13
CA TYR A 94 13.16 9.24 3.32
C TYR A 94 12.16 10.41 3.17
N ASN A 95 11.29 10.59 4.16
CA ASN A 95 10.18 11.54 4.13
C ASN A 95 9.21 11.34 2.94
N ARG A 96 9.10 10.12 2.41
CA ARG A 96 8.21 9.75 1.31
C ARG A 96 7.48 8.46 1.67
N GLN A 97 6.36 8.21 1.00
CA GLN A 97 5.58 6.99 1.19
C GLN A 97 5.74 5.97 0.03
N PHE A 98 6.50 6.34 -1.01
CA PHE A 98 6.75 5.45 -2.15
C PHE A 98 7.79 4.40 -1.82
N LEU A 99 7.55 3.17 -2.26
CA LEU A 99 8.48 2.06 -2.13
C LEU A 99 9.76 2.38 -2.93
N SER A 100 10.91 2.30 -2.27
CA SER A 100 12.21 2.60 -2.87
C SER A 100 13.10 1.38 -2.96
N ALA A 101 12.99 0.46 -1.99
CA ALA A 101 13.75 -0.77 -2.00
C ALA A 101 13.03 -1.89 -1.24
N TYR A 102 13.41 -3.12 -1.54
CA TYR A 102 13.04 -4.30 -0.80
C TYR A 102 14.31 -5.02 -0.38
N ILE A 103 14.46 -5.23 0.91
CA ILE A 103 15.65 -5.87 1.50
C ILE A 103 15.26 -7.26 1.95
N SER A 104 16.08 -8.24 1.62
CA SER A 104 15.94 -9.60 2.13
C SER A 104 17.29 -10.15 2.55
N VAL A 105 17.29 -10.99 3.59
CA VAL A 105 18.47 -11.74 4.04
C VAL A 105 18.13 -13.21 4.13
N GLU A 106 19.02 -14.06 3.61
CA GLU A 106 18.82 -15.49 3.62
C GLU A 106 19.06 -16.08 5.02
N SER A 107 18.17 -16.96 5.43
CA SER A 107 18.20 -17.61 6.74
C SER A 107 18.65 -19.06 6.68
N ASP A 108 18.67 -19.67 5.49
CA ASP A 108 19.07 -21.06 5.33
C ASP A 108 20.61 -21.23 5.42
N PRO A 109 21.11 -22.36 5.94
CA PRO A 109 22.52 -22.56 6.28
C PRO A 109 23.52 -22.29 5.15
N GLU A 110 23.15 -22.63 3.92
CA GLU A 110 24.03 -22.51 2.75
C GLU A 110 24.38 -21.05 2.40
N ASN A 111 23.40 -20.15 2.54
CA ASN A 111 23.52 -18.74 2.20
C ASN A 111 23.24 -17.81 3.40
N TYR A 112 23.37 -18.35 4.59
CA TYR A 112 23.04 -17.62 5.82
C TYR A 112 23.70 -16.25 5.90
N GLY A 113 22.89 -15.22 6.04
CA GLY A 113 23.35 -13.85 6.15
C GLY A 113 23.65 -13.15 4.81
N LYS A 114 23.35 -13.78 3.66
CA LYS A 114 23.45 -13.13 2.35
C LYS A 114 22.30 -12.16 2.15
N PHE A 115 22.63 -10.88 2.02
CA PHE A 115 21.67 -9.82 1.72
C PHE A 115 21.41 -9.73 0.22
N THR A 116 20.13 -9.54 -0.13
CA THR A 116 19.69 -9.15 -1.46
C THR A 116 18.86 -7.87 -1.34
N ILE A 117 19.22 -6.86 -2.11
CA ILE A 117 18.52 -5.58 -2.14
C ILE A 117 17.97 -5.38 -3.54
N LEU A 118 16.66 -5.30 -3.65
CA LEU A 118 15.97 -4.92 -4.88
C LEU A 118 15.63 -3.45 -4.78
N GLN A 119 16.36 -2.62 -5.52
CA GLN A 119 16.11 -1.18 -5.58
C GLN A 119 15.16 -0.88 -6.74
N LEU A 120 14.12 -0.11 -6.46
CA LEU A 120 13.17 0.33 -7.47
C LEU A 120 13.71 1.57 -8.19
N PRO A 121 13.39 1.73 -9.48
CA PRO A 121 13.71 2.94 -10.23
C PRO A 121 13.09 4.18 -9.57
N THR A 122 13.84 5.27 -9.53
CA THR A 122 13.40 6.52 -8.88
C THR A 122 12.35 7.30 -9.66
N ASP A 123 12.20 7.00 -10.94
CA ASP A 123 11.21 7.57 -11.84
C ASP A 123 9.84 6.88 -11.78
N THR A 124 9.75 5.73 -11.12
CA THR A 124 8.50 5.00 -10.90
C THR A 124 7.97 5.26 -9.49
N GLN A 125 6.73 5.74 -9.41
CA GLN A 125 6.04 5.94 -8.13
C GLN A 125 5.31 4.66 -7.73
N THR A 126 6.05 3.69 -7.18
CA THR A 126 5.44 2.48 -6.62
C THR A 126 4.94 2.76 -5.22
N PHE A 127 3.68 2.43 -4.94
CA PHE A 127 3.09 2.63 -3.62
C PHE A 127 3.84 1.83 -2.57
N GLY A 128 4.14 2.47 -1.45
CA GLY A 128 4.63 1.79 -0.26
C GLY A 128 3.48 1.13 0.54
N PRO A 129 3.82 0.44 1.64
CA PRO A 129 2.84 -0.31 2.43
C PRO A 129 1.65 0.52 2.91
N GLU A 130 1.87 1.70 3.44
CA GLU A 130 0.81 2.57 3.96
C GLU A 130 -0.14 3.05 2.86
N GLN A 131 0.40 3.53 1.74
CA GLN A 131 -0.42 3.95 0.60
C GLN A 131 -1.24 2.79 0.03
N THR A 132 -0.64 1.61 -0.04
CA THR A 132 -1.30 0.41 -0.56
C THR A 132 -2.44 -0.03 0.35
N GLN A 133 -2.21 -0.06 1.66
CA GLN A 133 -3.30 -0.40 2.59
C GLN A 133 -4.43 0.63 2.49
N ASN A 134 -4.11 1.92 2.47
CA ASN A 134 -5.12 2.97 2.30
C ASN A 134 -5.93 2.79 1.01
N ALA A 135 -5.28 2.42 -0.09
CA ALA A 135 -5.97 2.11 -1.34
C ALA A 135 -6.89 0.89 -1.21
N MET A 136 -6.40 -0.20 -0.58
CA MET A 136 -7.19 -1.41 -0.38
C MET A 136 -8.43 -1.17 0.49
N ILE A 137 -8.29 -0.49 1.63
CA ILE A 137 -9.42 -0.25 2.56
C ILE A 137 -10.40 0.79 2.03
N SER A 138 -9.98 1.65 1.09
CA SER A 138 -10.81 2.65 0.44
C SER A 138 -11.55 2.13 -0.79
N ASP A 139 -11.23 0.90 -1.27
CA ASP A 139 -12.00 0.26 -2.34
C ASP A 139 -13.47 0.16 -1.93
N THR A 140 -14.38 0.53 -2.83
CA THR A 140 -15.81 0.62 -2.52
C THR A 140 -16.40 -0.69 -2.00
N ARG A 141 -15.97 -1.84 -2.53
CA ARG A 141 -16.43 -3.16 -2.10
C ARG A 141 -15.93 -3.45 -0.68
N VAL A 142 -14.65 -3.19 -0.43
CA VAL A 142 -14.03 -3.40 0.89
C VAL A 142 -14.65 -2.49 1.93
N ALA A 143 -14.77 -1.20 1.65
CA ALA A 143 -15.34 -0.21 2.57
C ALA A 143 -16.81 -0.51 2.93
N SER A 144 -17.60 -0.92 1.94
CA SER A 144 -19.02 -1.28 2.14
C SER A 144 -19.18 -2.51 3.02
N GLU A 145 -18.44 -3.59 2.73
CA GLU A 145 -18.51 -4.81 3.52
C GLU A 145 -17.92 -4.61 4.92
N ARG A 146 -16.81 -3.87 5.04
CA ARG A 146 -16.22 -3.51 6.33
C ARG A 146 -17.24 -2.82 7.25
N THR A 147 -17.96 -1.82 6.73
CA THR A 147 -18.98 -1.11 7.49
C THR A 147 -20.09 -2.03 7.99
N LEU A 148 -20.46 -3.05 7.22
CA LEU A 148 -21.45 -4.04 7.64
C LEU A 148 -20.89 -4.99 8.73
N LEU A 149 -19.64 -5.43 8.55
CA LEU A 149 -19.00 -6.36 9.50
C LEU A 149 -18.72 -5.69 10.85
N GLU A 150 -18.32 -4.43 10.88
CA GLU A 150 -18.02 -3.65 12.09
C GLU A 150 -19.22 -3.48 13.03
N ARG A 151 -20.45 -3.67 12.54
CA ARG A 151 -21.67 -3.59 13.38
C ARG A 151 -21.72 -4.67 14.47
N SER A 152 -21.18 -5.84 14.19
CA SER A 152 -21.26 -7.00 15.09
C SER A 152 -19.92 -7.64 15.40
N ASN A 153 -18.86 -7.21 14.72
CA ASN A 153 -17.53 -7.76 14.86
C ASN A 153 -16.49 -6.65 15.02
N ARG A 154 -15.40 -6.99 15.68
CA ARG A 154 -14.14 -6.26 15.59
C ARG A 154 -13.37 -6.75 14.38
N ILE A 155 -12.88 -5.84 13.55
CA ILE A 155 -12.01 -6.16 12.42
C ILE A 155 -10.56 -6.00 12.85
N GLN A 156 -9.73 -6.97 12.48
CA GLN A 156 -8.29 -6.95 12.68
C GLN A 156 -7.60 -7.24 11.34
N TYR A 157 -6.66 -6.38 10.96
CA TYR A 157 -5.82 -6.64 9.82
C TYR A 157 -4.57 -7.39 10.27
N GLY A 158 -4.24 -8.46 9.56
CA GLY A 158 -2.96 -9.13 9.76
C GLY A 158 -1.83 -8.41 9.03
N ASN A 159 -0.65 -9.01 9.06
CA ASN A 159 0.54 -8.44 8.44
C ASN A 159 0.32 -8.10 6.97
N LEU A 160 0.71 -6.90 6.57
CA LEU A 160 0.76 -6.52 5.17
C LEU A 160 2.09 -6.99 4.57
N LEU A 161 2.02 -8.04 3.77
CA LEU A 161 3.19 -8.58 3.09
C LEU A 161 3.47 -7.82 1.80
N THR A 162 4.74 -7.48 1.58
CA THR A 162 5.25 -6.90 0.33
C THR A 162 6.04 -7.98 -0.39
N LEU A 163 5.60 -8.38 -1.56
CA LEU A 163 6.16 -9.49 -2.33
C LEU A 163 6.63 -9.00 -3.70
N PRO A 164 7.93 -8.92 -3.94
CA PRO A 164 8.44 -8.72 -5.29
C PRO A 164 8.10 -9.93 -6.16
N ILE A 165 7.48 -9.69 -7.31
CA ILE A 165 7.17 -10.72 -8.29
C ILE A 165 7.95 -10.49 -9.59
N ALA A 166 7.81 -11.40 -10.55
CA ALA A 166 8.49 -11.28 -11.84
C ALA A 166 8.25 -9.91 -12.51
N ASP A 167 9.17 -9.52 -13.38
CA ASP A 167 9.11 -8.28 -14.18
C ASP A 167 9.03 -6.97 -13.40
N GLY A 168 9.50 -6.99 -12.14
CA GLY A 168 9.57 -5.79 -11.29
C GLY A 168 8.24 -5.41 -10.65
N GLY A 169 7.22 -6.25 -10.73
CA GLY A 169 5.95 -6.04 -10.06
C GLY A 169 6.05 -6.21 -8.54
N ILE A 170 5.23 -5.48 -7.82
CA ILE A 170 5.09 -5.62 -6.37
C ILE A 170 3.66 -6.03 -6.06
N LEU A 171 3.55 -7.19 -5.42
CA LEU A 171 2.28 -7.71 -4.91
C LEU A 171 2.20 -7.45 -3.42
N TYR A 172 1.08 -6.92 -2.97
CA TYR A 172 0.76 -6.77 -1.56
C TYR A 172 -0.34 -7.74 -1.18
N VAL A 173 -0.16 -8.42 -0.05
CA VAL A 173 -1.15 -9.38 0.46
C VAL A 173 -1.41 -9.09 1.94
N GLN A 174 -2.69 -8.98 2.31
CA GLN A 174 -3.09 -8.72 3.68
C GLN A 174 -4.31 -9.55 4.07
N PRO A 175 -4.23 -10.39 5.11
CA PRO A 175 -5.40 -11.07 5.65
C PRO A 175 -6.22 -10.12 6.53
N MET A 176 -7.54 -10.26 6.47
CA MET A 176 -8.50 -9.56 7.33
C MET A 176 -9.24 -10.57 8.19
N TYR A 177 -9.18 -10.39 9.49
CA TYR A 177 -9.83 -11.23 10.49
C TYR A 177 -11.02 -10.51 11.09
N THR A 178 -12.04 -11.28 11.44
CA THR A 178 -13.21 -10.79 12.19
C THR A 178 -13.33 -11.56 13.51
N GLU A 179 -13.56 -10.82 14.56
CA GLU A 179 -13.84 -11.33 15.90
C GLU A 179 -15.19 -10.81 16.36
N ARG A 180 -16.08 -11.70 16.81
CA ARG A 180 -17.39 -11.26 17.32
C ARG A 180 -17.23 -10.37 18.54
N ASN A 181 -17.99 -9.29 18.59
CA ASN A 181 -18.05 -8.44 19.77
C ASN A 181 -18.59 -9.27 20.96
N ALA A 182 -17.83 -9.30 22.06
CA ALA A 182 -18.25 -10.02 23.26
C ALA A 182 -19.56 -9.41 23.82
N THR A 183 -20.61 -10.21 23.89
CA THR A 183 -21.81 -9.90 24.66
C THR A 183 -21.62 -10.37 26.08
N ALA A 184 -22.23 -9.70 27.06
CA ALA A 184 -22.14 -10.07 28.47
C ALA A 184 -22.54 -11.55 28.69
N GLY A 185 -21.59 -12.39 29.15
CA GLY A 185 -21.76 -13.83 29.32
C GLY A 185 -21.21 -14.72 28.19
N SER A 186 -20.62 -14.15 27.16
CA SER A 186 -19.96 -14.89 26.07
C SER A 186 -18.53 -15.27 26.45
N THR A 187 -18.19 -16.55 26.27
CA THR A 187 -16.80 -17.03 26.28
C THR A 187 -16.01 -16.37 25.14
N SER A 188 -14.71 -16.10 25.35
CA SER A 188 -13.85 -15.44 24.41
C SER A 188 -14.01 -15.95 22.97
N THR A 189 -14.20 -15.03 22.06
CA THR A 189 -14.24 -15.30 20.62
C THR A 189 -12.83 -15.19 20.05
N PHE A 190 -12.49 -16.10 19.15
CA PHE A 190 -11.19 -16.04 18.46
C PHE A 190 -11.34 -15.34 17.11
N PRO A 191 -10.35 -14.53 16.70
CA PRO A 191 -10.32 -13.96 15.35
C PRO A 191 -10.34 -15.06 14.29
N GLN A 192 -11.23 -14.94 13.32
CA GLN A 192 -11.33 -15.86 12.18
C GLN A 192 -10.99 -15.14 10.90
N LEU A 193 -10.21 -15.79 10.01
CA LEU A 193 -9.94 -15.26 8.68
C LEU A 193 -11.26 -15.07 7.93
N SER A 194 -11.56 -13.85 7.60
CA SER A 194 -12.79 -13.48 6.88
C SER A 194 -12.52 -13.21 5.40
N ARG A 195 -11.46 -12.48 5.13
CA ARG A 195 -11.09 -12.07 3.76
C ARG A 195 -9.58 -11.99 3.60
N VAL A 196 -9.14 -12.06 2.36
CA VAL A 196 -7.78 -11.73 1.95
C VAL A 196 -7.87 -10.56 0.97
N LEU A 197 -7.07 -9.54 1.23
CA LEU A 197 -6.88 -8.40 0.36
C LEU A 197 -5.59 -8.61 -0.42
N VAL A 198 -5.66 -8.38 -1.72
CA VAL A 198 -4.51 -8.41 -2.61
C VAL A 198 -4.47 -7.10 -3.37
N SER A 199 -3.31 -6.50 -3.51
CA SER A 199 -3.13 -5.29 -4.30
C SER A 199 -1.94 -5.47 -5.23
N TYR A 200 -2.14 -5.14 -6.49
CA TYR A 200 -1.11 -5.19 -7.51
C TYR A 200 -1.19 -3.96 -8.41
N ARG A 201 -0.03 -3.44 -8.75
CA ARG A 201 0.12 -2.41 -9.78
C ARG A 201 1.18 -2.85 -10.76
N GLU A 202 0.82 -2.87 -12.02
CA GLU A 202 1.74 -3.19 -13.09
C GLU A 202 2.83 -2.12 -13.21
N PRO A 203 4.12 -2.50 -13.31
CA PRO A 203 5.23 -1.55 -13.46
C PRO A 203 5.06 -0.70 -14.72
N GLY A 204 5.20 0.62 -14.58
CA GLY A 204 5.10 1.56 -15.70
C GLY A 204 3.69 1.81 -16.25
N ALA A 205 2.69 1.13 -15.76
CA ALA A 205 1.32 1.38 -16.21
C ALA A 205 0.77 2.69 -15.65
N SER A 206 0.13 3.46 -16.51
CA SER A 206 -0.68 4.63 -16.12
C SER A 206 -2.01 4.22 -15.46
N GLY A 207 -2.29 2.93 -15.39
CA GLY A 207 -3.50 2.37 -14.82
C GLY A 207 -3.54 2.44 -13.29
N GLY A 208 -4.73 2.31 -12.72
CA GLY A 208 -4.95 2.24 -11.28
C GLY A 208 -4.41 0.95 -10.65
N VAL A 209 -4.46 0.90 -9.34
CA VAL A 209 -4.16 -0.30 -8.56
C VAL A 209 -5.29 -1.31 -8.76
N ARG A 210 -4.95 -2.57 -9.06
CA ARG A 210 -5.91 -3.68 -9.08
C ARG A 210 -6.03 -4.23 -7.66
N ILE A 211 -7.27 -4.37 -7.18
CA ILE A 211 -7.54 -4.86 -5.82
C ILE A 211 -8.39 -6.11 -5.88
N GLY A 212 -7.87 -7.20 -5.33
CA GLY A 212 -8.58 -8.44 -5.07
C GLY A 212 -9.08 -8.48 -3.62
N TYR A 213 -10.32 -8.92 -3.44
CA TYR A 213 -10.96 -9.04 -2.16
C TYR A 213 -11.85 -10.27 -2.12
N ALA A 214 -11.42 -11.33 -1.44
CA ALA A 214 -12.10 -12.62 -1.46
C ALA A 214 -11.91 -13.38 -0.13
N PRO A 215 -12.72 -14.41 0.15
CA PRO A 215 -12.55 -15.26 1.34
C PRO A 215 -11.24 -16.05 1.35
N THR A 216 -10.63 -16.29 0.19
CA THR A 216 -9.39 -17.05 0.04
C THR A 216 -8.35 -16.24 -0.74
N LEU A 217 -7.07 -16.58 -0.55
CA LEU A 217 -5.98 -15.99 -1.32
C LEU A 217 -6.14 -16.28 -2.81
N ALA A 218 -6.47 -17.52 -3.18
CA ALA A 218 -6.71 -17.91 -4.58
C ALA A 218 -7.78 -17.04 -5.23
N GLY A 219 -8.94 -16.88 -4.59
CA GLY A 219 -10.00 -16.03 -5.13
C GLY A 219 -9.65 -14.55 -5.20
N ALA A 220 -8.79 -14.04 -4.31
CA ALA A 220 -8.31 -12.67 -4.37
C ALA A 220 -7.30 -12.48 -5.52
N LEU A 221 -6.43 -13.46 -5.76
CA LEU A 221 -5.51 -13.47 -6.90
C LEU A 221 -6.24 -13.56 -8.23
N ASP A 222 -7.30 -14.38 -8.32
CA ASP A 222 -8.14 -14.46 -9.52
C ASP A 222 -8.79 -13.13 -9.89
N GLN A 223 -9.16 -12.31 -8.91
CA GLN A 223 -9.71 -10.98 -9.17
C GLN A 223 -8.68 -9.99 -9.72
N VAL A 224 -7.40 -10.22 -9.45
CA VAL A 224 -6.30 -9.33 -9.85
C VAL A 224 -5.70 -9.77 -11.19
N PHE A 225 -5.48 -11.07 -11.38
CA PHE A 225 -4.72 -11.63 -12.50
C PHE A 225 -5.56 -12.43 -13.50
N GLY A 226 -6.79 -12.73 -13.16
CA GLY A 226 -7.70 -13.51 -13.98
C GLY A 226 -8.02 -14.90 -13.43
N PRO A 227 -9.10 -15.54 -13.91
CA PRO A 227 -9.58 -16.81 -13.38
C PRO A 227 -8.55 -17.94 -13.48
N GLY A 228 -8.41 -18.72 -12.42
CA GLY A 228 -7.52 -19.90 -12.35
C GLY A 228 -6.07 -19.59 -11.97
N VAL A 229 -5.66 -18.32 -11.97
CA VAL A 229 -4.31 -17.93 -11.56
C VAL A 229 -4.11 -18.17 -10.06
N GLY A 230 -5.11 -17.91 -9.25
CA GLY A 230 -5.05 -18.10 -7.81
C GLY A 230 -4.87 -19.56 -7.41
N ASP A 231 -5.56 -20.48 -8.05
CA ASP A 231 -5.40 -21.92 -7.82
C ASP A 231 -4.00 -22.40 -8.21
N ALA A 232 -3.48 -21.96 -9.36
CA ALA A 232 -2.13 -22.28 -9.79
C ALA A 232 -1.07 -21.75 -8.82
N ALA A 233 -1.21 -20.50 -8.35
CA ALA A 233 -0.28 -19.85 -7.44
C ALA A 233 -0.30 -20.41 -6.00
N THR A 234 -1.44 -20.99 -5.58
CA THR A 234 -1.61 -21.52 -4.22
C THR A 234 -1.47 -23.05 -4.14
N ALA A 235 -1.34 -23.72 -5.27
CA ALA A 235 -1.13 -25.16 -5.33
C ALA A 235 0.22 -25.54 -4.67
N PRO A 236 0.31 -26.68 -3.98
CA PRO A 236 1.57 -27.20 -3.47
C PRO A 236 2.56 -27.44 -4.64
N GLY A 237 3.68 -26.74 -4.65
CA GLY A 237 4.66 -26.78 -5.74
C GLY A 237 4.26 -25.97 -6.98
N GLY A 238 3.32 -25.03 -6.83
CA GLY A 238 2.85 -24.17 -7.91
C GLY A 238 3.98 -23.40 -8.58
N GLU A 239 3.93 -23.33 -9.91
CA GLU A 239 4.80 -22.50 -10.72
C GLU A 239 4.68 -21.02 -10.33
N ALA A 240 5.76 -20.27 -10.55
CA ALA A 240 5.73 -18.80 -10.38
C ALA A 240 4.53 -18.23 -11.16
N LEU A 241 3.86 -17.24 -10.55
CA LEU A 241 2.75 -16.53 -11.18
C LEU A 241 3.12 -16.19 -12.63
N PRO A 242 2.34 -16.64 -13.64
CA PRO A 242 2.63 -16.30 -15.01
C PRO A 242 2.62 -14.77 -15.15
N THR A 243 3.58 -14.27 -15.91
CA THR A 243 3.57 -12.88 -16.34
C THR A 243 2.25 -12.68 -17.08
N ALA A 244 1.38 -11.81 -16.56
CA ALA A 244 0.12 -11.54 -17.20
C ALA A 244 0.37 -10.75 -18.49
N GLU A 245 0.58 -11.44 -19.60
CA GLU A 245 0.14 -10.94 -20.88
C GLU A 245 -1.39 -11.02 -20.84
N VAL A 246 -2.01 -10.04 -20.21
CA VAL A 246 -3.43 -9.79 -20.36
C VAL A 246 -3.61 -9.20 -21.74
N GLU A 247 -3.83 -10.04 -22.72
CA GLU A 247 -4.41 -9.59 -23.98
C GLU A 247 -5.70 -8.83 -23.63
N ASP A 248 -5.75 -7.60 -24.06
CA ASP A 248 -6.85 -6.62 -23.88
C ASP A 248 -8.05 -7.07 -24.77
N GLU A 249 -8.65 -8.22 -24.45
CA GLU A 249 -9.80 -8.78 -25.16
C GLU A 249 -11.16 -8.45 -24.54
N THR A 250 -11.27 -7.41 -23.76
CA THR A 250 -12.59 -6.88 -23.37
C THR A 250 -12.77 -5.41 -23.73
N ARG A 251 -12.32 -5.06 -24.95
CA ARG A 251 -12.78 -3.87 -25.63
C ARG A 251 -13.56 -4.29 -26.87
N GLY A 252 -14.71 -4.84 -26.66
CA GLY A 252 -15.55 -5.29 -27.74
C GLY A 252 -16.99 -5.41 -27.28
N GLU A 253 -17.75 -4.54 -27.88
CA GLU A 253 -19.16 -4.62 -28.20
C GLU A 253 -20.12 -3.83 -27.30
N ALA A 254 -20.10 -2.54 -27.58
CA ALA A 254 -21.35 -1.78 -27.57
C ALA A 254 -22.16 -2.19 -28.81
N ILE A 255 -23.18 -2.97 -28.64
CA ILE A 255 -24.28 -3.15 -29.56
C ILE A 255 -25.53 -2.88 -28.73
N GLY A 256 -26.40 -2.08 -29.14
CA GLY A 256 -26.94 -1.58 -30.34
C GLY A 256 -28.17 -0.75 -30.05
N GLU A 257 -28.51 -0.08 -31.03
CA GLU A 257 -29.70 0.73 -31.22
C GLU A 257 -30.98 0.19 -30.60
N GLY A 258 -31.80 1.11 -30.08
CA GLY A 258 -33.16 0.78 -29.72
C GLY A 258 -33.94 1.90 -29.08
N THR A 259 -34.32 2.86 -29.87
CA THR A 259 -35.67 3.51 -29.96
C THR A 259 -36.01 4.58 -28.93
N GLU A 260 -36.18 5.75 -29.51
CA GLU A 260 -36.88 6.94 -29.01
C GLU A 260 -38.22 6.60 -28.34
N GLU A 261 -38.47 7.21 -27.19
CA GLU A 261 -39.82 7.70 -26.90
C GLU A 261 -39.73 8.98 -26.07
N GLN A 262 -40.23 9.99 -26.68
CA GLN A 262 -40.48 11.34 -26.18
C GLN A 262 -41.42 11.30 -24.99
N ASN A 263 -41.08 12.02 -23.93
CA ASN A 263 -42.10 12.82 -23.21
C ASN A 263 -41.45 13.95 -22.42
N GLN A 264 -41.57 15.16 -22.91
CA GLN A 264 -41.69 16.40 -22.15
C GLN A 264 -43.18 16.67 -21.95
N PRO A 265 -43.67 17.53 -21.03
CA PRO A 265 -42.99 18.60 -20.31
C PRO A 265 -43.45 18.76 -18.84
N SER A 266 -42.77 19.58 -18.05
CA SER A 266 -43.44 20.71 -17.36
C SER A 266 -42.47 21.45 -16.45
N ASP A 267 -42.34 22.71 -16.77
CA ASP A 267 -41.81 23.82 -16.00
C ASP A 267 -42.12 23.79 -14.49
N GLN A 268 -41.13 24.07 -13.68
CA GLN A 268 -41.25 25.12 -12.66
C GLN A 268 -39.84 25.61 -12.27
N GLN A 269 -39.51 26.75 -12.81
CA GLN A 269 -38.46 27.65 -12.35
C GLN A 269 -38.76 28.08 -10.92
N GLN A 270 -37.84 27.78 -10.00
CA GLN A 270 -37.63 28.61 -8.83
C GLN A 270 -36.23 29.22 -8.94
N GLN A 271 -36.24 30.47 -9.31
CA GLN A 271 -35.13 31.40 -9.22
C GLN A 271 -34.70 31.54 -7.75
N GLN A 272 -33.53 31.11 -7.43
CA GLN A 272 -32.80 31.58 -6.26
C GLN A 272 -31.75 32.60 -6.72
N PRO A 273 -31.59 33.73 -5.99
CA PRO A 273 -30.76 34.83 -6.46
C PRO A 273 -29.30 34.46 -6.51
N ALA A 274 -28.68 34.80 -7.61
CA ALA A 274 -27.25 34.65 -7.86
C ALA A 274 -26.45 35.46 -6.83
N SER A 275 -25.63 34.80 -6.06
CA SER A 275 -24.50 35.45 -5.35
C SER A 275 -23.52 36.00 -6.38
N PRO A 276 -22.96 37.17 -6.18
CA PRO A 276 -22.05 37.77 -7.15
C PRO A 276 -20.81 36.92 -7.32
N ALA A 277 -20.41 36.71 -8.56
CA ALA A 277 -19.15 36.05 -8.91
C ALA A 277 -17.97 36.81 -8.27
N PRO A 278 -17.00 36.14 -7.66
CA PRO A 278 -15.83 36.80 -7.13
C PRO A 278 -15.04 37.43 -8.30
N THR A 279 -14.77 38.71 -8.16
CA THR A 279 -13.91 39.46 -9.07
C THR A 279 -12.50 38.91 -9.00
N ALA A 280 -11.90 38.54 -10.09
CA ALA A 280 -10.51 38.06 -10.14
C ALA A 280 -9.57 39.06 -9.45
N PRO A 281 -8.66 38.61 -8.58
CA PRO A 281 -7.75 39.50 -7.85
C PRO A 281 -6.80 40.19 -8.82
N ALA A 282 -6.67 41.50 -8.65
CA ALA A 282 -5.91 42.36 -9.57
C ALA A 282 -4.38 42.31 -9.36
N ASN A 283 -3.91 41.64 -8.30
CA ASN A 283 -2.48 41.50 -8.00
C ASN A 283 -2.24 40.25 -7.13
N ARG A 284 -0.98 39.87 -7.00
CA ARG A 284 -0.52 38.68 -6.28
C ARG A 284 -0.87 38.70 -4.79
N ASP A 285 -0.80 39.87 -4.17
CA ASP A 285 -1.09 40.03 -2.73
C ASP A 285 -2.58 39.81 -2.46
N ALA A 286 -3.45 40.22 -3.38
CA ALA A 286 -4.88 39.98 -3.28
C ALA A 286 -5.23 38.48 -3.48
N ALA A 287 -4.50 37.78 -4.35
CA ALA A 287 -4.65 36.34 -4.54
C ALA A 287 -4.21 35.54 -3.29
N VAL A 288 -3.14 35.96 -2.63
CA VAL A 288 -2.69 35.35 -1.36
C VAL A 288 -3.71 35.60 -0.25
N ALA A 289 -4.24 36.82 -0.13
CA ALA A 289 -5.26 37.13 0.88
C ALA A 289 -6.57 36.32 0.67
N GLU A 290 -6.96 36.10 -0.57
CA GLU A 290 -8.11 35.26 -0.90
C GLU A 290 -7.85 33.78 -0.59
N LEU A 291 -6.63 33.30 -0.82
CA LEU A 291 -6.22 31.93 -0.47
C LEU A 291 -6.25 31.72 1.05
N ASP A 292 -5.72 32.66 1.84
CA ASP A 292 -5.77 32.61 3.30
C ASP A 292 -7.20 32.59 3.83
N SER A 293 -8.08 33.41 3.24
CA SER A 293 -9.51 33.45 3.58
C SER A 293 -10.20 32.12 3.26
N ALA A 294 -9.94 31.55 2.09
CA ALA A 294 -10.52 30.29 1.65
C ALA A 294 -10.04 29.10 2.51
N LEU A 295 -8.78 29.10 2.94
CA LEU A 295 -8.24 28.09 3.84
C LEU A 295 -8.86 28.18 5.25
N ALA A 296 -9.08 29.39 5.77
CA ALA A 296 -9.78 29.59 7.04
C ALA A 296 -11.22 29.08 6.99
N GLU A 297 -11.96 29.33 5.89
CA GLU A 297 -13.30 28.79 5.68
C GLU A 297 -13.30 27.26 5.58
N LEU A 298 -12.30 26.66 4.91
CA LEU A 298 -12.14 25.22 4.81
C LEU A 298 -11.95 24.59 6.19
N ALA A 299 -11.09 25.17 7.04
CA ALA A 299 -10.84 24.71 8.40
C ALA A 299 -12.11 24.81 9.28
N ASN A 300 -12.86 25.90 9.15
CA ASN A 300 -14.12 26.08 9.88
C ASN A 300 -15.20 25.08 9.43
N ALA A 301 -15.33 24.83 8.15
CA ALA A 301 -16.26 23.84 7.61
C ALA A 301 -15.90 22.40 8.05
N GLN A 302 -14.62 22.10 8.12
CA GLN A 302 -14.11 20.80 8.60
C GLN A 302 -14.45 20.58 10.08
N THR A 303 -14.27 21.61 10.93
CA THR A 303 -14.59 21.53 12.37
C THR A 303 -16.07 21.50 12.65
N SER A 304 -16.90 22.14 11.82
CA SER A 304 -18.36 22.14 11.98
C SER A 304 -19.06 20.90 11.44
N GLY A 305 -18.36 20.06 10.64
CA GLY A 305 -18.93 18.89 9.99
C GLY A 305 -19.92 19.23 8.84
N ASP A 306 -19.93 20.47 8.36
CA ASP A 306 -20.76 20.90 7.23
C ASP A 306 -20.08 20.55 5.90
N PHE A 307 -20.44 19.40 5.34
CA PHE A 307 -19.86 18.91 4.09
C PHE A 307 -20.19 19.79 2.87
N GLU A 308 -21.31 20.51 2.90
CA GLU A 308 -21.66 21.42 1.82
C GLU A 308 -20.78 22.69 1.87
N ALA A 309 -20.60 23.27 3.04
CA ALA A 309 -19.67 24.36 3.26
C ALA A 309 -18.23 23.95 2.93
N TYR A 310 -17.82 22.74 3.32
CA TYR A 310 -16.52 22.18 2.98
C TYR A 310 -16.29 22.11 1.46
N GLY A 311 -17.26 21.60 0.72
CA GLY A 311 -17.19 21.54 -0.75
C GLY A 311 -17.16 22.92 -1.42
N ARG A 312 -17.81 23.93 -0.85
CA ARG A 312 -17.73 25.32 -1.34
C ARG A 312 -16.35 25.93 -1.05
N ALA A 313 -15.84 25.75 0.15
CA ALA A 313 -14.53 26.27 0.55
C ALA A 313 -13.40 25.64 -0.28
N LEU A 314 -13.46 24.34 -0.57
CA LEU A 314 -12.48 23.66 -1.42
C LEU A 314 -12.42 24.26 -2.84
N ARG A 315 -13.58 24.55 -3.44
CA ARG A 315 -13.63 25.21 -4.75
C ARG A 315 -13.04 26.62 -4.71
N ARG A 316 -13.24 27.38 -3.60
CA ARG A 316 -12.64 28.71 -3.44
C ARG A 316 -11.12 28.63 -3.32
N VAL A 317 -10.59 27.66 -2.59
CA VAL A 317 -9.14 27.41 -2.51
C VAL A 317 -8.58 27.16 -3.92
N GLN A 318 -9.21 26.29 -4.70
CA GLN A 318 -8.77 26.01 -6.07
C GLN A 318 -8.76 27.27 -6.94
N GLN A 319 -9.83 28.07 -6.89
CA GLN A 319 -9.92 29.32 -7.64
C GLN A 319 -8.84 30.35 -7.22
N ALA A 320 -8.55 30.44 -5.92
CA ALA A 320 -7.49 31.33 -5.42
C ALA A 320 -6.09 30.88 -5.85
N VAL A 321 -5.84 29.59 -5.91
CA VAL A 321 -4.58 29.02 -6.46
C VAL A 321 -4.46 29.31 -7.95
N ASP A 322 -5.48 29.05 -8.75
CA ASP A 322 -5.49 29.32 -10.18
C ASP A 322 -5.27 30.83 -10.48
N ALA A 323 -5.88 31.70 -9.65
CA ALA A 323 -5.68 33.15 -9.74
C ALA A 323 -4.25 33.56 -9.38
N TYR A 324 -3.64 32.95 -8.37
CA TYR A 324 -2.24 33.19 -7.98
C TYR A 324 -1.28 32.75 -9.09
N GLU A 325 -1.49 31.58 -9.68
CA GLU A 325 -0.67 31.10 -10.80
C GLU A 325 -0.78 31.99 -12.04
N SER A 326 -1.98 32.50 -12.32
CA SER A 326 -2.22 33.42 -13.46
C SER A 326 -1.57 34.80 -13.30
N THR A 327 -1.24 35.23 -12.07
CA THR A 327 -0.58 36.51 -11.77
C THR A 327 0.95 36.41 -11.70
N GLY A 328 1.51 35.20 -11.87
CA GLY A 328 2.94 34.91 -11.74
C GLY A 328 3.64 34.56 -13.06
N GLY A 329 2.98 34.69 -14.24
CA GLY A 329 3.54 34.47 -15.57
C GLY A 329 4.14 35.72 -16.17
#